data_e5606ccf00ebda5ed1f8ac6fa3ea09d8
#
_entry.id   e5606ccf00ebda5ed1f8ac6fa3ea09d8
#
_cell.length_a   1.000
_cell.length_b   1.000
_cell.length_c   1.000
_cell.angle_alpha   90.00
_cell.angle_beta   90.00
_cell.angle_gamma   90.00
#
_symmetry.space_group_name_H-M   'P 1'
#
loop_
_entity.id
_entity.type
_entity.pdbx_description
1 polymer ?
#
loop_
_entity_poly.entity_id
_entity_poly.type
_entity_poly.pdbx_seq_one_letter_code
_entity_poly.pdbx_strand_id
1 'polypeptide(L)'
;KLGTRSNTGEGGEDNARYHSEVDGVSLNSKTKQVASGRFGVTTEYLVNAEEIQIKVAQGAKPGEGGQLPGFKVDEVIARTRHAIPGISLISPPPHHDIYSIEDLAQLIFDLKNVNPQAAVSVKLVAESGVGTVAAGVAKAKADLIVISGAEGGTGASPASSMRFAGISPEIGLSETQQT
;
A
#
# COMPACT_ATOMS: atom_id res chain seq x y z
N LYS A 1 -20.77 -2.18 -7.99
CA LYS A 1 -21.58 -1.62 -9.10
C LYS A 1 -20.87 -0.45 -9.81
N LEU A 2 -19.82 0.12 -9.19
CA LEU A 2 -19.01 1.20 -9.78
C LEU A 2 -17.81 0.68 -10.59
N GLY A 3 -17.57 -0.63 -10.66
CA GLY A 3 -16.41 -1.23 -11.34
C GLY A 3 -15.07 -0.96 -10.64
N THR A 4 -15.09 -0.46 -9.41
CA THR A 4 -13.88 -0.19 -8.61
C THR A 4 -13.55 -1.35 -7.68
N ARG A 5 -12.30 -1.37 -7.18
CA ARG A 5 -11.84 -2.34 -6.18
C ARG A 5 -11.70 -1.67 -4.82
N SER A 6 -12.03 -2.41 -3.76
CA SER A 6 -11.70 -2.02 -2.40
C SER A 6 -10.23 -2.37 -2.12
N ASN A 7 -9.52 -1.47 -1.46
CA ASN A 7 -8.13 -1.64 -1.02
C ASN A 7 -8.10 -1.68 0.50
N THR A 8 -7.39 -2.65 1.09
CA THR A 8 -7.26 -2.79 2.55
C THR A 8 -6.50 -1.63 3.20
N GLY A 9 -5.65 -0.92 2.43
CA GLY A 9 -4.62 -0.08 3.02
C GLY A 9 -3.58 -0.91 3.78
N GLU A 10 -2.72 -0.26 4.56
CA GLU A 10 -1.59 -0.91 5.26
C GLU A 10 -1.97 -1.67 6.54
N GLY A 11 -3.23 -1.76 6.86
CA GLY A 11 -3.70 -2.30 8.14
C GLY A 11 -4.04 -3.78 8.16
N GLY A 12 -3.83 -4.51 7.08
CA GLY A 12 -4.33 -5.88 6.96
C GLY A 12 -5.85 -5.95 6.76
N GLU A 13 -6.42 -7.12 6.86
CA GLU A 13 -7.86 -7.35 6.78
C GLU A 13 -8.25 -8.51 7.71
N ASP A 14 -9.39 -8.40 8.38
CA ASP A 14 -9.94 -9.48 9.19
C ASP A 14 -10.27 -10.67 8.29
N ASN A 15 -9.74 -11.85 8.60
CA ASN A 15 -9.91 -13.06 7.80
C ASN A 15 -11.37 -13.54 7.71
N ALA A 16 -12.22 -13.17 8.66
CA ALA A 16 -13.66 -13.42 8.58
C ALA A 16 -14.32 -12.80 7.31
N ARG A 17 -13.66 -11.80 6.70
CA ARG A 17 -14.15 -11.14 5.48
C ARG A 17 -13.87 -11.93 4.20
N TYR A 18 -12.86 -12.81 4.19
CA TYR A 18 -12.41 -13.47 2.95
C TYR A 18 -13.48 -14.33 2.28
N HIS A 19 -14.32 -14.95 3.07
CA HIS A 19 -15.39 -15.83 2.57
C HIS A 19 -16.80 -15.35 2.95
N SER A 20 -16.91 -14.09 3.38
CA SER A 20 -18.19 -13.49 3.77
C SER A 20 -18.80 -12.69 2.63
N GLU A 21 -20.14 -12.75 2.55
CA GLU A 21 -20.92 -12.00 1.58
C GLU A 21 -22.09 -11.30 2.28
N VAL A 22 -22.47 -10.15 1.77
CA VAL A 22 -23.69 -9.42 2.15
C VAL A 22 -24.43 -9.05 0.86
N ASP A 23 -25.68 -9.47 0.75
CA ASP A 23 -26.53 -9.24 -0.43
C ASP A 23 -25.86 -9.68 -1.76
N GLY A 24 -25.14 -10.81 -1.73
CA GLY A 24 -24.40 -11.34 -2.89
C GLY A 24 -23.14 -10.54 -3.26
N VAL A 25 -22.68 -9.65 -2.36
CA VAL A 25 -21.44 -8.90 -2.53
C VAL A 25 -20.39 -9.42 -1.56
N SER A 26 -19.26 -9.89 -2.09
CA SER A 26 -18.12 -10.32 -1.27
C SER A 26 -17.59 -9.15 -0.43
N LEU A 27 -17.34 -9.42 0.85
CA LEU A 27 -16.72 -8.47 1.77
C LEU A 27 -15.18 -8.46 1.68
N ASN A 28 -14.60 -9.44 0.99
CA ASN A 28 -13.17 -9.51 0.75
C ASN A 28 -12.68 -8.32 -0.10
N SER A 29 -11.71 -7.58 0.40
CA SER A 29 -11.07 -6.50 -0.38
C SER A 29 -10.21 -7.12 -1.46
N LYS A 30 -10.49 -6.76 -2.72
CA LYS A 30 -9.80 -7.33 -3.89
C LYS A 30 -8.35 -6.89 -4.00
N THR A 31 -8.05 -5.65 -3.61
CA THR A 31 -6.68 -5.13 -3.54
C THR A 31 -6.18 -5.20 -2.10
N LYS A 32 -5.09 -5.94 -1.88
CA LYS A 32 -4.45 -6.08 -0.58
C LYS A 32 -3.09 -5.41 -0.56
N GLN A 33 -2.93 -4.45 0.33
CA GLN A 33 -1.71 -3.64 0.38
C GLN A 33 -0.65 -4.28 1.28
N VAL A 34 0.60 -4.21 0.83
CA VAL A 34 1.80 -4.60 1.55
C VAL A 34 2.67 -3.35 1.71
N ALA A 35 2.72 -2.81 2.93
CA ALA A 35 3.55 -1.67 3.28
C ALA A 35 4.81 -2.12 4.03
N SER A 36 5.72 -1.19 4.30
CA SER A 36 6.97 -1.45 5.03
C SER A 36 6.75 -2.11 6.40
N GLY A 37 5.71 -1.70 7.12
CA GLY A 37 5.34 -2.31 8.41
C GLY A 37 4.74 -3.70 8.32
N ARG A 38 4.28 -4.13 7.14
CA ARG A 38 3.68 -5.46 6.86
C ARG A 38 2.61 -5.89 7.88
N PHE A 39 1.83 -4.93 8.39
CA PHE A 39 0.79 -5.20 9.39
C PHE A 39 -0.29 -6.11 8.81
N GLY A 40 -0.52 -7.24 9.47
CA GLY A 40 -1.52 -8.22 9.07
C GLY A 40 -1.24 -8.96 7.75
N VAL A 41 -0.02 -8.88 7.22
CA VAL A 41 0.38 -9.58 6.01
C VAL A 41 0.73 -11.02 6.36
N THR A 42 -0.14 -11.94 5.95
CA THR A 42 0.04 -13.39 6.08
C THR A 42 -0.10 -14.05 4.71
N THR A 43 0.28 -15.31 4.59
CA THR A 43 0.04 -16.07 3.36
C THR A 43 -1.45 -16.13 3.02
N GLU A 44 -2.32 -16.34 4.03
CA GLU A 44 -3.78 -16.33 3.84
C GLU A 44 -4.27 -14.99 3.29
N TYR A 45 -3.77 -13.87 3.82
CA TYR A 45 -4.07 -12.54 3.31
C TYR A 45 -3.70 -12.40 1.83
N LEU A 46 -2.50 -12.83 1.46
CA LEU A 46 -1.98 -12.68 0.09
C LEU A 46 -2.72 -13.57 -0.92
N VAL A 47 -3.05 -14.83 -0.58
CA VAL A 47 -3.73 -15.73 -1.53
C VAL A 47 -5.19 -15.37 -1.76
N ASN A 48 -5.79 -14.54 -0.90
CA ASN A 48 -7.14 -14.01 -1.06
C ASN A 48 -7.19 -12.66 -1.82
N ALA A 49 -6.08 -12.22 -2.42
CA ALA A 49 -6.01 -11.01 -3.22
C ALA A 49 -6.27 -11.28 -4.71
N GLU A 50 -6.96 -10.35 -5.39
CA GLU A 50 -6.94 -10.24 -6.85
C GLU A 50 -5.80 -9.30 -7.32
N GLU A 51 -5.40 -8.38 -6.44
CA GLU A 51 -4.27 -7.48 -6.64
C GLU A 51 -3.50 -7.33 -5.33
N ILE A 52 -2.18 -7.50 -5.37
CA ILE A 52 -1.29 -7.23 -4.26
C ILE A 52 -0.59 -5.90 -4.55
N GLN A 53 -0.76 -4.92 -3.67
CA GLN A 53 -0.19 -3.59 -3.86
C GLN A 53 0.97 -3.32 -2.92
N ILE A 54 2.18 -3.17 -3.46
CA ILE A 54 3.35 -2.72 -2.71
C ILE A 54 3.22 -1.22 -2.49
N LYS A 55 3.15 -0.77 -1.24
CA LYS A 55 3.12 0.65 -0.89
C LYS A 55 4.53 1.12 -0.55
N VAL A 56 5.10 1.98 -1.40
CA VAL A 56 6.43 2.55 -1.16
C VAL A 56 6.37 3.69 -0.15
N ALA A 57 5.45 4.64 -0.34
CA ALA A 57 5.27 5.81 0.54
C ALA A 57 3.84 6.35 0.49
N GLN A 58 3.58 7.49 1.15
CA GLN A 58 2.29 8.18 1.20
C GLN A 58 2.40 9.59 0.63
N GLY A 59 1.48 9.96 -0.28
CA GLY A 59 1.54 11.25 -0.97
C GLY A 59 1.32 12.47 -0.09
N ALA A 60 0.49 12.35 0.96
CA ALA A 60 0.25 13.46 1.90
C ALA A 60 1.47 13.80 2.78
N LYS A 61 2.40 12.89 2.92
CA LYS A 61 3.60 13.04 3.76
C LYS A 61 4.76 12.23 3.21
N PRO A 62 5.27 12.60 2.03
CA PRO A 62 6.45 11.95 1.45
C PRO A 62 7.61 11.97 2.45
N GLY A 63 8.27 10.84 2.64
CA GLY A 63 9.41 10.71 3.53
C GLY A 63 9.14 10.55 5.03
N GLU A 64 7.89 10.72 5.50
CA GLU A 64 7.57 10.61 6.95
C GLU A 64 7.09 9.21 7.38
N GLY A 65 6.54 8.43 6.47
CA GLY A 65 5.97 7.11 6.75
C GLY A 65 4.59 7.12 7.42
N GLY A 66 4.11 5.89 7.72
CA GLY A 66 2.84 5.65 8.40
C GLY A 66 3.01 5.56 9.92
N GLN A 67 2.03 6.08 10.66
CA GLN A 67 1.96 5.94 12.11
C GLN A 67 0.52 5.77 12.56
N LEU A 68 0.30 4.86 13.51
CA LEU A 68 -0.96 4.77 14.25
C LEU A 68 -0.64 4.92 15.75
N PRO A 69 -1.11 5.98 16.42
CA PRO A 69 -0.89 6.15 17.85
C PRO A 69 -1.47 5.00 18.67
N GLY A 70 -0.81 4.62 19.76
CA GLY A 70 -1.20 3.49 20.59
C GLY A 70 -2.64 3.54 21.09
N PHE A 71 -3.14 4.72 21.46
CA PHE A 71 -4.52 4.88 21.91
C PHE A 71 -5.59 4.56 20.86
N LYS A 72 -5.21 4.48 19.57
CA LYS A 72 -6.07 4.03 18.47
C LYS A 72 -5.93 2.54 18.17
N VAL A 73 -4.96 1.86 18.78
CA VAL A 73 -4.72 0.43 18.58
C VAL A 73 -5.53 -0.34 19.63
N ASP A 74 -6.80 -0.55 19.35
CA ASP A 74 -7.68 -1.40 20.13
C ASP A 74 -7.43 -2.90 19.89
N GLU A 75 -8.18 -3.78 20.55
CA GLU A 75 -8.03 -5.23 20.40
C GLU A 75 -8.33 -5.73 18.97
N VAL A 76 -9.27 -5.09 18.28
CA VAL A 76 -9.65 -5.46 16.93
C VAL A 76 -8.52 -5.10 15.95
N ILE A 77 -8.02 -3.88 16.03
CA ILE A 77 -6.90 -3.40 15.21
C ILE A 77 -5.63 -4.22 15.51
N ALA A 78 -5.34 -4.46 16.79
CA ALA A 78 -4.17 -5.23 17.19
C ALA A 78 -4.22 -6.67 16.62
N ARG A 79 -5.37 -7.34 16.73
CA ARG A 79 -5.57 -8.67 16.16
C ARG A 79 -5.36 -8.66 14.64
N THR A 80 -6.00 -7.74 13.93
CA THR A 80 -5.92 -7.65 12.46
C THR A 80 -4.51 -7.35 11.97
N ARG A 81 -3.75 -6.57 12.74
CA ARG A 81 -2.37 -6.16 12.40
C ARG A 81 -1.29 -7.07 12.97
N HIS A 82 -1.67 -8.10 13.72
CA HIS A 82 -0.75 -8.95 14.48
C HIS A 82 0.16 -8.13 15.40
N ALA A 83 -0.44 -7.22 16.17
CA ALA A 83 0.22 -6.27 17.05
C ALA A 83 -0.32 -6.37 18.50
N ILE A 84 0.23 -5.57 19.40
CA ILE A 84 -0.17 -5.52 20.80
C ILE A 84 -1.10 -4.31 21.00
N PRO A 85 -2.28 -4.46 21.64
CA PRO A 85 -3.16 -3.33 21.95
C PRO A 85 -2.44 -2.24 22.76
N GLY A 86 -2.73 -0.99 22.46
CA GLY A 86 -2.15 0.16 23.15
C GLY A 86 -0.73 0.56 22.73
N ILE A 87 -0.07 -0.24 21.87
CA ILE A 87 1.27 0.06 21.38
C ILE A 87 1.17 0.78 20.03
N SER A 88 1.89 1.90 19.89
CA SER A 88 1.94 2.63 18.63
C SER A 88 2.58 1.80 17.51
N LEU A 89 1.99 1.86 16.32
CA LEU A 89 2.48 1.18 15.13
C LEU A 89 3.17 2.17 14.20
N ILE A 90 4.35 1.82 13.70
CA ILE A 90 5.13 2.64 12.78
C ILE A 90 5.41 1.83 11.52
N SER A 91 5.18 2.46 10.37
CA SER A 91 5.53 1.93 9.07
C SER A 91 6.52 2.89 8.41
N PRO A 92 7.83 2.58 8.43
CA PRO A 92 8.85 3.49 7.87
C PRO A 92 8.65 3.75 6.38
N PRO A 93 9.03 4.93 5.88
CA PRO A 93 9.12 5.23 4.46
C PRO A 93 10.59 5.19 3.99
N PRO A 94 10.88 4.74 2.81
CA PRO A 94 10.17 3.73 2.02
C PRO A 94 10.23 2.36 2.69
N HIS A 95 9.98 1.27 1.96
CA HIS A 95 10.31 -0.05 2.50
C HIS A 95 11.78 -0.09 2.91
N HIS A 96 12.06 -0.25 4.21
CA HIS A 96 13.44 -0.17 4.74
C HIS A 96 14.32 -1.38 4.38
N ASP A 97 13.78 -2.36 3.71
CA ASP A 97 14.44 -3.55 3.15
C ASP A 97 14.54 -3.52 1.62
N ILE A 98 14.12 -2.42 0.97
CA ILE A 98 14.24 -2.20 -0.47
C ILE A 98 15.17 -1.01 -0.69
N TYR A 99 16.40 -1.30 -1.13
CA TYR A 99 17.44 -0.30 -1.36
C TYR A 99 17.78 -0.12 -2.84
N SER A 100 17.24 -1.00 -3.70
CA SER A 100 17.47 -0.95 -5.13
C SER A 100 16.25 -1.45 -5.90
N ILE A 101 16.27 -1.27 -7.22
CA ILE A 101 15.22 -1.79 -8.09
C ILE A 101 15.25 -3.33 -8.14
N GLU A 102 16.41 -3.93 -7.92
CA GLU A 102 16.58 -5.38 -7.86
C GLU A 102 15.89 -5.97 -6.63
N ASP A 103 15.98 -5.31 -5.48
CA ASP A 103 15.27 -5.71 -4.25
C ASP A 103 13.75 -5.65 -4.46
N LEU A 104 13.27 -4.60 -5.14
CA LEU A 104 11.86 -4.49 -5.50
C LEU A 104 11.44 -5.60 -6.49
N ALA A 105 12.27 -5.90 -7.49
CA ALA A 105 12.02 -6.97 -8.43
C ALA A 105 11.93 -8.33 -7.73
N GLN A 106 12.78 -8.57 -6.73
CA GLN A 106 12.73 -9.78 -5.90
C GLN A 106 11.41 -9.85 -5.10
N LEU A 107 10.99 -8.75 -4.46
CA LEU A 107 9.72 -8.71 -3.74
C LEU A 107 8.53 -8.97 -4.68
N ILE A 108 8.51 -8.37 -5.87
CA ILE A 108 7.48 -8.62 -6.87
C ILE A 108 7.45 -10.10 -7.26
N PHE A 109 8.61 -10.68 -7.50
CA PHE A 109 8.75 -12.10 -7.82
C PHE A 109 8.22 -12.99 -6.70
N ASP A 110 8.58 -12.72 -5.46
CA ASP A 110 8.13 -13.49 -4.28
C ASP A 110 6.61 -13.42 -4.13
N LEU A 111 6.02 -12.24 -4.26
CA LEU A 111 4.57 -12.06 -4.18
C LEU A 111 3.82 -12.80 -5.31
N LYS A 112 4.36 -12.79 -6.54
CA LYS A 112 3.82 -13.56 -7.66
C LYS A 112 3.93 -15.08 -7.45
N ASN A 113 4.95 -15.55 -6.72
CA ASN A 113 5.05 -16.96 -6.36
C ASN A 113 4.05 -17.36 -5.26
N VAL A 114 3.76 -16.47 -4.31
CA VAL A 114 2.75 -16.72 -3.27
C VAL A 114 1.34 -16.76 -3.87
N ASN A 115 1.02 -15.85 -4.79
CA ASN A 115 -0.26 -15.80 -5.47
C ASN A 115 -0.07 -15.51 -6.97
N PRO A 116 0.12 -16.56 -7.80
CA PRO A 116 0.33 -16.39 -9.24
C PRO A 116 -0.88 -15.81 -10.00
N GLN A 117 -2.06 -15.80 -9.41
CA GLN A 117 -3.29 -15.29 -10.03
C GLN A 117 -3.48 -13.78 -9.77
N ALA A 118 -2.84 -13.24 -8.74
CA ALA A 118 -2.96 -11.82 -8.41
C ALA A 118 -2.04 -10.96 -9.27
N ALA A 119 -2.55 -9.81 -9.72
CA ALA A 119 -1.69 -8.76 -10.25
C ALA A 119 -0.85 -8.15 -9.11
N VAL A 120 0.39 -7.77 -9.39
CA VAL A 120 1.24 -7.06 -8.44
C VAL A 120 1.38 -5.62 -8.89
N SER A 121 0.84 -4.69 -8.10
CA SER A 121 0.96 -3.26 -8.32
C SER A 121 1.98 -2.61 -7.38
N VAL A 122 2.58 -1.51 -7.82
CA VAL A 122 3.47 -0.69 -6.98
C VAL A 122 2.91 0.71 -6.89
N LYS A 123 2.64 1.16 -5.67
CA LYS A 123 2.15 2.52 -5.41
C LYS A 123 3.34 3.43 -5.07
N LEU A 124 3.57 4.38 -5.98
CA LEU A 124 4.54 5.46 -5.86
C LEU A 124 3.87 6.75 -5.42
N VAL A 125 4.67 7.73 -5.05
CA VAL A 125 4.22 9.07 -4.67
C VAL A 125 4.52 10.05 -5.79
N ALA A 126 3.56 10.95 -6.06
CA ALA A 126 3.75 12.08 -6.94
C ALA A 126 4.77 13.04 -6.29
N GLU A 127 5.99 12.98 -6.76
CA GLU A 127 7.11 13.85 -6.37
C GLU A 127 8.08 13.98 -7.54
N SER A 128 8.96 14.95 -7.50
CA SER A 128 9.96 15.14 -8.57
C SER A 128 10.82 13.89 -8.76
N GLY A 129 10.95 13.42 -9.99
CA GLY A 129 11.71 12.22 -10.33
C GLY A 129 10.90 10.91 -10.26
N VAL A 130 9.60 10.98 -9.97
CA VAL A 130 8.74 9.77 -9.92
C VAL A 130 8.73 9.01 -11.24
N GLY A 131 8.85 9.69 -12.38
CA GLY A 131 8.95 9.05 -13.70
C GLY A 131 10.14 8.11 -13.80
N THR A 132 11.32 8.53 -13.32
CA THR A 132 12.52 7.68 -13.30
C THR A 132 12.32 6.44 -12.42
N VAL A 133 11.70 6.62 -11.25
CA VAL A 133 11.37 5.50 -10.35
C VAL A 133 10.38 4.56 -11.03
N ALA A 134 9.34 5.11 -11.67
CA ALA A 134 8.32 4.32 -12.38
C ALA A 134 8.92 3.50 -13.53
N ALA A 135 9.86 4.06 -14.30
CA ALA A 135 10.59 3.31 -15.32
C ALA A 135 11.36 2.11 -14.74
N GLY A 136 11.97 2.28 -13.57
CA GLY A 136 12.59 1.17 -12.81
C GLY A 136 11.57 0.12 -12.37
N VAL A 137 10.42 0.54 -11.84
CA VAL A 137 9.32 -0.35 -11.43
C VAL A 137 8.76 -1.15 -12.62
N ALA A 138 8.62 -0.51 -13.78
CA ALA A 138 8.21 -1.20 -15.02
C ALA A 138 9.22 -2.28 -15.42
N LYS A 139 10.52 -1.99 -15.35
CA LYS A 139 11.59 -2.97 -15.59
C LYS A 139 11.59 -4.10 -14.55
N ALA A 140 11.19 -3.84 -13.32
CA ALA A 140 11.02 -4.85 -12.27
C ALA A 140 9.78 -5.74 -12.47
N LYS A 141 9.02 -5.53 -13.57
CA LYS A 141 7.87 -6.34 -13.99
C LYS A 141 6.66 -6.26 -13.04
N ALA A 142 6.41 -5.10 -12.46
CA ALA A 142 5.12 -4.80 -11.86
C ALA A 142 4.03 -4.81 -12.96
N ASP A 143 2.84 -5.29 -12.63
CA ASP A 143 1.71 -5.35 -13.57
C ASP A 143 0.99 -4.00 -13.68
N LEU A 144 1.09 -3.17 -12.63
CA LEU A 144 0.46 -1.86 -12.56
C LEU A 144 1.33 -0.91 -11.71
N ILE A 145 1.39 0.36 -12.10
CA ILE A 145 1.99 1.44 -11.31
C ILE A 145 0.88 2.41 -10.92
N VAL A 146 0.78 2.70 -9.63
CA VAL A 146 -0.19 3.64 -9.08
C VAL A 146 0.54 4.89 -8.60
N ILE A 147 0.14 6.06 -9.07
CA ILE A 147 0.69 7.34 -8.63
C ILE A 147 -0.26 7.96 -7.60
N SER A 148 0.22 8.12 -6.38
CA SER A 148 -0.54 8.71 -5.25
C SER A 148 -0.16 10.17 -5.08
N GLY A 149 -1.17 11.04 -5.02
CA GLY A 149 -0.99 12.47 -4.77
C GLY A 149 -1.15 12.85 -3.29
N ALA A 150 -1.22 14.16 -3.05
CA ALA A 150 -1.32 14.78 -1.72
C ALA A 150 -2.50 14.29 -0.87
N GLU A 151 -3.54 13.73 -1.48
CA GLU A 151 -4.71 13.19 -0.79
C GLU A 151 -4.46 11.81 -0.17
N GLY A 152 -3.37 11.14 -0.55
CA GLY A 152 -3.05 9.78 -0.12
C GLY A 152 -2.43 9.72 1.27
N GLY A 153 -3.08 9.02 2.22
CA GLY A 153 -2.53 8.79 3.55
C GLY A 153 -2.80 9.90 4.57
N THR A 154 -3.86 10.68 4.40
CA THR A 154 -4.22 11.83 5.26
C THR A 154 -4.73 11.43 6.64
N GLY A 155 -5.19 10.20 6.86
CA GLY A 155 -5.88 9.78 8.08
C GLY A 155 -5.06 9.91 9.38
N ALA A 156 -3.73 9.92 9.30
CA ALA A 156 -2.82 10.13 10.43
C ALA A 156 -1.69 11.13 10.10
N SER A 157 -1.90 11.99 9.10
CA SER A 157 -0.93 13.00 8.72
C SER A 157 -1.06 14.27 9.54
N PRO A 158 0.06 14.92 9.96
CA PRO A 158 0.03 16.25 10.56
C PRO A 158 -0.57 17.29 9.58
N ALA A 159 -1.24 18.30 10.12
CA ALA A 159 -1.83 19.36 9.32
C ALA A 159 -0.81 20.14 8.46
N SER A 160 0.43 20.25 8.96
CA SER A 160 1.55 20.86 8.22
C SER A 160 1.90 20.04 6.97
N SER A 161 2.03 18.73 7.10
CA SER A 161 2.34 17.85 5.96
C SER A 161 1.22 17.88 4.92
N MET A 162 -0.05 17.77 5.34
CA MET A 162 -1.20 17.85 4.44
C MET A 162 -1.27 19.15 3.64
N ARG A 163 -0.77 20.26 4.19
CA ARG A 163 -0.80 21.59 3.53
C ARG A 163 0.38 21.84 2.62
N PHE A 164 1.56 21.26 2.91
CA PHE A 164 2.79 21.76 2.32
C PHE A 164 3.69 20.66 1.71
N ALA A 165 3.42 19.37 1.95
CA ALA A 165 4.35 18.32 1.55
C ALA A 165 3.99 17.61 0.25
N GLY A 166 2.72 17.39 -0.03
CA GLY A 166 2.27 16.62 -1.20
C GLY A 166 2.00 17.48 -2.42
N ILE A 167 2.03 16.87 -3.61
CA ILE A 167 1.63 17.50 -4.88
C ILE A 167 0.47 16.73 -5.52
N SER A 168 -0.13 17.32 -6.56
CA SER A 168 -1.23 16.70 -7.30
C SER A 168 -0.78 15.41 -8.02
N PRO A 169 -1.62 14.35 -8.00
CA PRO A 169 -1.31 13.10 -8.70
C PRO A 169 -1.19 13.27 -10.21
N GLU A 170 -1.89 14.25 -10.81
CA GLU A 170 -1.84 14.53 -12.24
C GLU A 170 -0.43 14.95 -12.69
N ILE A 171 0.30 15.70 -11.86
CA ILE A 171 1.67 16.11 -12.16
C ILE A 171 2.58 14.88 -12.19
N GLY A 172 2.51 14.04 -11.15
CA GLY A 172 3.31 12.82 -11.09
C GLY A 172 2.96 11.82 -12.20
N LEU A 173 1.66 11.69 -12.52
CA LEU A 173 1.21 10.84 -13.62
C LEU A 173 1.72 11.33 -14.97
N SER A 174 1.66 12.64 -15.21
CA SER A 174 2.16 13.26 -16.44
C SER A 174 3.67 13.02 -16.61
N GLU A 175 4.46 13.23 -15.54
CA GLU A 175 5.90 12.93 -15.56
C GLU A 175 6.15 11.44 -15.85
N THR A 176 5.42 10.56 -15.17
CA THR A 176 5.55 9.11 -15.35
C THR A 176 5.23 8.67 -16.79
N GLN A 177 4.21 9.26 -17.40
CA GLN A 177 3.79 8.92 -18.77
C GLN A 177 4.79 9.40 -19.83
N GLN A 178 5.52 10.47 -19.53
CA GLN A 178 6.49 11.05 -20.47
C GLN A 178 7.90 10.44 -20.38
N THR A 179 8.18 9.69 -19.31
CA THR A 179 9.46 9.03 -19.08
C THR A 179 9.47 7.61 -19.64
#